data_92618431b68a44360550444874748b9b
#
_entry.id   92618431b68a44360550444874748b9b
#
_cell.length_a   1.000
_cell.length_b   1.000
_cell.length_c   1.000
_cell.angle_alpha   90.00
_cell.angle_beta   90.00
_cell.angle_gamma   90.00
#
_symmetry.space_group_name_H-M   'P 1'
#
loop_
_entity.id
_entity.type
_entity.pdbx_description
1 polymer ?
#
loop_
_entity_poly.entity_id
_entity_poly.type
_entity_poly.pdbx_seq_one_letter_code
_entity_poly.pdbx_strand_id
1 'polypeptide(L)'
;MKQFLATAILLLSTLFGQAQSGPQFPELVAKEDYAKAEPMFLQAVEWLNETALDQQLELRQRTNAFVFSWLNGSPTVKMVIGEGLMKLVKDNPNLAFIYFGNYCTFCIKNPDNQYAWDAATAGLRAVAKVYKKGVGVKKTKLLTKLVEAVDGGKLEEWMDENLKKDSLR
;
A
#
# COMPACT_ATOMS: atom_id res chain seq x y z
N MET A 1 48.37 -17.93 -39.44
CA MET A 1 47.49 -16.86 -38.95
C MET A 1 46.03 -17.23 -39.15
N LYS A 2 45.47 -18.23 -38.48
CA LYS A 2 44.05 -18.64 -38.57
C LYS A 2 43.57 -19.37 -37.29
N GLN A 3 43.97 -18.97 -36.08
CA GLN A 3 43.58 -19.67 -34.85
C GLN A 3 43.25 -18.74 -33.66
N PHE A 4 42.95 -17.44 -33.88
CA PHE A 4 42.66 -16.50 -32.76
C PHE A 4 41.24 -15.89 -32.80
N LEU A 5 40.28 -16.49 -33.53
CA LEU A 5 38.90 -15.92 -33.62
C LEU A 5 37.82 -16.76 -32.97
N ALA A 6 38.13 -17.83 -32.23
CA ALA A 6 37.11 -18.75 -31.68
C ALA A 6 36.87 -18.63 -30.18
N THR A 7 37.59 -17.75 -29.44
CA THR A 7 37.54 -17.72 -27.96
C THR A 7 36.77 -16.52 -27.40
N ALA A 8 36.20 -15.63 -28.22
CA ALA A 8 35.55 -14.41 -27.75
C ALA A 8 34.00 -14.49 -27.64
N ILE A 9 33.36 -15.60 -27.99
CA ILE A 9 31.87 -15.70 -28.03
C ILE A 9 31.29 -16.44 -26.82
N LEU A 10 32.08 -17.01 -25.93
CA LEU A 10 31.59 -17.83 -24.81
C LEU A 10 31.44 -17.10 -23.47
N LEU A 11 31.66 -15.78 -23.41
CA LEU A 11 31.62 -14.98 -22.16
C LEU A 11 30.42 -14.06 -22.04
N LEU A 12 29.44 -14.09 -22.95
CA LEU A 12 28.28 -13.19 -22.92
C LEU A 12 26.97 -13.84 -22.46
N SER A 13 26.98 -15.09 -22.02
CA SER A 13 25.74 -15.83 -21.70
C SER A 13 25.42 -16.01 -20.21
N THR A 14 26.11 -15.33 -19.30
CA THR A 14 25.89 -15.50 -17.84
C THR A 14 25.21 -14.31 -17.15
N LEU A 15 24.65 -13.34 -17.89
CA LEU A 15 24.00 -12.16 -17.29
C LEU A 15 22.46 -12.18 -17.31
N PHE A 16 21.83 -13.26 -17.76
CA PHE A 16 20.38 -13.41 -17.77
C PHE A 16 19.89 -14.42 -16.73
N GLY A 17 20.09 -14.17 -15.45
CA GLY A 17 19.68 -15.12 -14.43
C GLY A 17 19.46 -14.56 -13.04
N GLN A 18 19.31 -13.26 -12.90
CA GLN A 18 18.75 -12.65 -11.69
C GLN A 18 17.25 -12.44 -11.93
N ALA A 19 16.47 -13.51 -11.88
CA ALA A 19 15.07 -13.38 -11.54
C ALA A 19 15.06 -12.63 -10.21
N GLN A 20 14.71 -11.36 -10.22
CA GLN A 20 14.50 -10.59 -9.00
C GLN A 20 13.34 -11.26 -8.25
N SER A 21 13.66 -12.24 -7.42
CA SER A 21 12.78 -12.69 -6.37
C SER A 21 12.57 -11.48 -5.48
N GLY A 22 11.47 -10.77 -5.68
CA GLY A 22 11.11 -9.64 -4.83
C GLY A 22 11.12 -10.03 -3.36
N PRO A 23 10.94 -9.09 -2.42
CA PRO A 23 11.04 -9.35 -1.01
C PRO A 23 10.19 -10.57 -0.62
N GLN A 24 10.80 -11.48 0.16
CA GLN A 24 10.08 -12.57 0.77
C GLN A 24 9.46 -12.04 2.07
N PHE A 25 8.15 -12.11 2.17
CA PHE A 25 7.45 -11.71 3.36
C PHE A 25 7.44 -12.86 4.38
N PRO A 26 7.63 -12.57 5.70
CA PRO A 26 7.60 -13.59 6.73
C PRO A 26 6.17 -14.14 6.90
N GLU A 27 6.08 -15.35 7.36
CA GLU A 27 4.83 -15.92 7.86
C GLU A 27 4.50 -15.28 9.23
N LEU A 28 3.25 -14.89 9.42
CA LEU A 28 2.76 -14.22 10.63
C LEU A 28 1.82 -15.19 11.37
N VAL A 29 2.33 -15.89 12.38
CA VAL A 29 1.59 -16.92 13.15
C VAL A 29 1.40 -16.49 14.60
N ALA A 30 2.48 -16.15 15.28
CA ALA A 30 2.46 -15.73 16.68
C ALA A 30 2.36 -14.20 16.80
N LYS A 31 1.85 -13.70 17.93
CA LYS A 31 1.71 -12.25 18.18
C LYS A 31 3.02 -11.49 18.04
N GLU A 32 4.11 -12.13 18.43
CA GLU A 32 5.45 -11.56 18.38
C GLU A 32 5.96 -11.37 16.94
N ASP A 33 5.43 -12.15 15.99
CA ASP A 33 5.82 -12.05 14.59
C ASP A 33 5.37 -10.74 13.97
N TYR A 34 4.22 -10.22 14.40
CA TYR A 34 3.70 -8.93 13.92
C TYR A 34 4.59 -7.77 14.31
N ALA A 35 5.06 -7.71 15.56
CA ALA A 35 5.99 -6.68 16.01
C ALA A 35 7.35 -6.78 15.29
N LYS A 36 7.87 -8.00 15.11
CA LYS A 36 9.13 -8.24 14.37
C LYS A 36 9.00 -7.85 12.89
N ALA A 37 7.82 -8.01 12.30
CA ALA A 37 7.55 -7.69 10.91
C ALA A 37 7.26 -6.20 10.65
N GLU A 38 7.07 -5.37 11.67
CA GLU A 38 6.76 -3.93 11.50
C GLU A 38 7.74 -3.18 10.57
N PRO A 39 9.07 -3.34 10.68
CA PRO A 39 9.99 -2.66 9.76
C PRO A 39 9.75 -3.06 8.30
N MET A 40 9.49 -4.34 8.03
CA MET A 40 9.19 -4.84 6.68
C MET A 40 7.81 -4.37 6.22
N PHE A 41 6.83 -4.31 7.12
CA PHE A 41 5.51 -3.77 6.84
C PHE A 41 5.59 -2.30 6.38
N LEU A 42 6.34 -1.46 7.09
CA LEU A 42 6.54 -0.06 6.72
C LEU A 42 7.21 0.09 5.34
N GLN A 43 8.24 -0.72 5.05
CA GLN A 43 8.88 -0.75 3.73
C GLN A 43 7.92 -1.21 2.63
N ALA A 44 7.08 -2.22 2.89
CA ALA A 44 6.08 -2.70 1.96
C ALA A 44 5.05 -1.62 1.63
N VAL A 45 4.59 -0.87 2.63
CA VAL A 45 3.64 0.24 2.44
C VAL A 45 4.27 1.38 1.64
N GLU A 46 5.52 1.74 1.93
CA GLU A 46 6.26 2.74 1.16
C GLU A 46 6.38 2.33 -0.31
N TRP A 47 6.77 1.07 -0.57
CA TRP A 47 6.84 0.53 -1.92
C TRP A 47 5.48 0.60 -2.63
N LEU A 48 4.37 0.25 -1.96
CA LEU A 48 3.01 0.36 -2.52
C LEU A 48 2.66 1.81 -2.88
N ASN A 49 3.06 2.78 -2.07
CA ASN A 49 2.81 4.20 -2.29
C ASN A 49 3.59 4.77 -3.49
N GLU A 50 4.81 4.26 -3.73
CA GLU A 50 5.70 4.82 -4.76
C GLU A 50 5.59 4.09 -6.09
N THR A 51 5.25 2.81 -6.11
CA THR A 51 5.10 2.03 -7.34
C THR A 51 3.75 2.29 -8.00
N ALA A 52 3.73 2.51 -9.32
CA ALA A 52 2.49 2.69 -10.07
C ALA A 52 1.58 1.45 -9.99
N LEU A 53 0.25 1.65 -9.97
CA LEU A 53 -0.71 0.58 -9.67
C LEU A 53 -0.75 -0.53 -10.73
N ASP A 54 -0.30 -0.26 -11.94
CA ASP A 54 -0.22 -1.18 -13.08
C ASP A 54 1.16 -1.81 -13.27
N GLN A 55 2.11 -1.52 -12.38
CA GLN A 55 3.46 -2.06 -12.46
C GLN A 55 3.71 -3.17 -11.43
N GLN A 56 4.61 -4.10 -11.78
CA GLN A 56 5.06 -5.20 -10.92
C GLN A 56 3.89 -5.96 -10.28
N LEU A 57 2.89 -6.31 -11.07
CA LEU A 57 1.59 -6.82 -10.59
C LEU A 57 1.71 -8.03 -9.67
N GLU A 58 2.61 -8.95 -9.94
CA GLU A 58 2.85 -10.13 -9.10
C GLU A 58 3.41 -9.73 -7.72
N LEU A 59 4.43 -8.86 -7.70
CA LEU A 59 4.97 -8.35 -6.45
C LEU A 59 3.93 -7.53 -5.68
N ARG A 60 3.14 -6.71 -6.39
CA ARG A 60 2.04 -5.95 -5.80
C ARG A 60 1.02 -6.85 -5.13
N GLN A 61 0.64 -7.95 -5.79
CA GLN A 61 -0.31 -8.90 -5.22
C GLN A 61 0.23 -9.53 -3.92
N ARG A 62 1.49 -9.97 -3.91
CA ARG A 62 2.15 -10.51 -2.71
C ARG A 62 2.26 -9.47 -1.59
N THR A 63 2.63 -8.24 -1.95
CA THR A 63 2.73 -7.12 -0.99
C THR A 63 1.37 -6.76 -0.40
N ASN A 64 0.32 -6.70 -1.22
CA ASN A 64 -1.04 -6.47 -0.76
C ASN A 64 -1.50 -7.59 0.21
N ALA A 65 -1.22 -8.86 -0.13
CA ALA A 65 -1.53 -9.99 0.73
C ALA A 65 -0.81 -9.90 2.09
N PHE A 66 0.46 -9.53 2.10
CA PHE A 66 1.23 -9.34 3.33
C PHE A 66 0.66 -8.19 4.18
N VAL A 67 0.38 -7.04 3.59
CA VAL A 67 -0.23 -5.89 4.28
C VAL A 67 -1.57 -6.28 4.90
N PHE A 68 -2.39 -7.02 4.16
CA PHE A 68 -3.69 -7.45 4.65
C PHE A 68 -3.57 -8.50 5.78
N SER A 69 -2.65 -9.47 5.65
CA SER A 69 -2.39 -10.47 6.69
C SER A 69 -1.89 -9.81 7.97
N TRP A 70 -0.99 -8.83 7.84
CA TRP A 70 -0.48 -8.08 8.99
C TRP A 70 -1.60 -7.32 9.70
N LEU A 71 -2.45 -6.59 8.97
CA LEU A 71 -3.60 -5.87 9.54
C LEU A 71 -4.56 -6.82 10.26
N ASN A 72 -4.91 -7.94 9.64
CA ASN A 72 -5.89 -8.89 10.18
C ASN A 72 -5.46 -9.55 11.49
N GLY A 73 -4.18 -9.80 11.66
CA GLY A 73 -3.65 -10.50 12.83
C GLY A 73 -2.91 -9.60 13.82
N SER A 74 -2.68 -8.33 13.50
CA SER A 74 -1.98 -7.41 14.40
C SER A 74 -2.74 -7.26 15.73
N PRO A 75 -2.05 -7.47 16.86
CA PRO A 75 -2.67 -7.30 18.17
C PRO A 75 -2.85 -5.82 18.57
N THR A 76 -2.15 -4.92 17.88
CA THR A 76 -2.03 -3.50 18.25
C THR A 76 -2.86 -2.56 17.39
N VAL A 77 -3.25 -2.98 16.17
CA VAL A 77 -4.05 -2.15 15.27
C VAL A 77 -5.43 -2.74 15.08
N LYS A 78 -6.46 -1.91 15.25
CA LYS A 78 -7.85 -2.26 14.95
C LYS A 78 -8.39 -1.29 13.92
N MET A 79 -9.03 -1.82 12.88
CA MET A 79 -9.62 -1.02 11.81
C MET A 79 -11.04 -1.50 11.55
N VAL A 80 -11.95 -0.55 11.39
CA VAL A 80 -13.30 -0.82 10.88
C VAL A 80 -13.36 -0.43 9.42
N ILE A 81 -13.73 -1.38 8.55
CA ILE A 81 -13.89 -1.14 7.11
C ILE A 81 -15.36 -0.82 6.85
N GLY A 82 -15.67 0.48 6.74
CA GLY A 82 -17.01 0.96 6.50
C GLY A 82 -17.40 0.99 5.01
N GLU A 83 -18.71 1.11 4.74
CA GLU A 83 -19.24 1.20 3.37
C GLU A 83 -18.66 2.37 2.56
N GLY A 84 -18.38 3.51 3.19
CA GLY A 84 -17.82 4.69 2.53
C GLY A 84 -16.47 4.40 1.88
N LEU A 85 -15.59 3.71 2.60
CA LEU A 85 -14.30 3.27 2.06
C LEU A 85 -14.50 2.29 0.89
N MET A 86 -15.40 1.30 1.06
CA MET A 86 -15.65 0.32 0.00
C MET A 86 -16.19 0.98 -1.28
N LYS A 87 -17.07 1.98 -1.15
CA LYS A 87 -17.54 2.78 -2.30
C LYS A 87 -16.42 3.57 -2.95
N LEU A 88 -15.52 4.16 -2.15
CA LEU A 88 -14.39 4.96 -2.64
C LEU A 88 -13.45 4.14 -3.53
N VAL A 89 -13.12 2.90 -3.10
CA VAL A 89 -12.12 2.07 -3.78
C VAL A 89 -12.70 1.07 -4.77
N LYS A 90 -14.02 0.99 -4.93
CA LYS A 90 -14.75 0.00 -5.74
C LYS A 90 -14.16 -0.19 -7.14
N ASP A 91 -13.86 0.90 -7.83
CA ASP A 91 -13.31 0.89 -9.19
C ASP A 91 -11.78 0.81 -9.25
N ASN A 92 -11.11 0.91 -8.11
CA ASN A 92 -9.65 0.89 -7.95
C ASN A 92 -9.26 0.07 -6.69
N PRO A 93 -9.46 -1.26 -6.68
CA PRO A 93 -9.32 -2.07 -5.47
C PRO A 93 -7.91 -2.03 -4.87
N ASN A 94 -6.87 -1.79 -5.67
CA ASN A 94 -5.51 -1.62 -5.15
C ASN A 94 -5.35 -0.40 -4.23
N LEU A 95 -6.21 0.61 -4.34
CA LEU A 95 -6.21 1.77 -3.44
C LEU A 95 -6.66 1.41 -2.01
N ALA A 96 -7.39 0.29 -1.83
CA ALA A 96 -7.71 -0.20 -0.49
C ALA A 96 -6.44 -0.54 0.30
N PHE A 97 -5.45 -1.18 -0.33
CA PHE A 97 -4.18 -1.54 0.32
C PHE A 97 -3.30 -0.32 0.59
N ILE A 98 -3.39 0.72 -0.24
CA ILE A 98 -2.79 2.03 0.05
C ILE A 98 -3.41 2.61 1.34
N TYR A 99 -4.73 2.60 1.43
CA TYR A 99 -5.44 3.06 2.63
C TYR A 99 -5.05 2.24 3.86
N PHE A 100 -5.16 0.91 3.80
CA PHE A 100 -4.87 0.00 4.92
C PHE A 100 -3.45 0.16 5.42
N GLY A 101 -2.48 0.17 4.50
CA GLY A 101 -1.07 0.32 4.84
C GLY A 101 -0.77 1.62 5.57
N ASN A 102 -1.31 2.74 5.08
CA ASN A 102 -1.04 4.05 5.68
C ASN A 102 -1.83 4.28 6.97
N TYR A 103 -3.03 3.71 7.11
CA TYR A 103 -3.74 3.65 8.38
C TYR A 103 -2.90 2.93 9.45
N CYS A 104 -2.42 1.72 9.16
CA CYS A 104 -1.58 0.96 10.08
C CYS A 104 -0.24 1.65 10.36
N THR A 105 0.37 2.27 9.35
CA THR A 105 1.60 3.06 9.51
C THR A 105 1.40 4.21 10.50
N PHE A 106 0.25 4.88 10.45
CA PHE A 106 -0.08 5.91 11.42
C PHE A 106 -0.15 5.32 12.84
N CYS A 107 -0.87 4.23 13.05
CA CYS A 107 -0.99 3.57 14.34
C CYS A 107 0.36 3.11 14.91
N ILE A 108 1.22 2.51 14.06
CA ILE A 108 2.57 2.08 14.46
C ILE A 108 3.43 3.26 14.93
N LYS A 109 3.36 4.38 14.19
CA LYS A 109 4.17 5.58 14.49
C LYS A 109 3.62 6.43 15.63
N ASN A 110 2.36 6.22 16.01
CA ASN A 110 1.67 6.98 17.07
C ASN A 110 1.00 6.01 18.05
N PRO A 111 1.76 5.21 18.82
CA PRO A 111 1.20 4.18 19.68
C PRO A 111 0.28 4.75 20.79
N ASP A 112 0.52 5.99 21.20
CA ASP A 112 -0.29 6.71 22.21
C ASP A 112 -1.51 7.41 21.60
N ASN A 113 -1.58 7.54 20.27
CA ASN A 113 -2.71 8.11 19.54
C ASN A 113 -3.18 7.14 18.45
N GLN A 114 -4.04 6.21 18.81
CA GLN A 114 -4.68 5.28 17.86
C GLN A 114 -6.12 5.70 17.54
N TYR A 115 -6.39 6.98 17.53
CA TYR A 115 -7.71 7.49 17.17
C TYR A 115 -8.00 7.15 15.70
N ALA A 116 -9.04 6.35 15.49
CA ALA A 116 -9.36 5.79 14.17
C ALA A 116 -9.56 6.86 13.09
N TRP A 117 -10.05 8.04 13.47
CA TRP A 117 -10.24 9.17 12.56
C TRP A 117 -8.92 9.73 12.02
N ASP A 118 -7.90 9.87 12.89
CA ASP A 118 -6.58 10.36 12.47
C ASP A 118 -5.88 9.34 11.59
N ALA A 119 -5.98 8.05 11.92
CA ALA A 119 -5.46 6.97 11.11
C ALA A 119 -6.16 6.89 9.75
N ALA A 120 -7.49 7.08 9.70
CA ALA A 120 -8.26 7.15 8.46
C ALA A 120 -7.84 8.36 7.61
N THR A 121 -7.61 9.51 8.25
CA THR A 121 -7.08 10.71 7.59
C THR A 121 -5.74 10.42 6.90
N ALA A 122 -4.81 9.74 7.57
CA ALA A 122 -3.53 9.34 7.00
C ALA A 122 -3.72 8.41 5.77
N GLY A 123 -4.59 7.41 5.90
CA GLY A 123 -4.94 6.51 4.82
C GLY A 123 -5.51 7.22 3.59
N LEU A 124 -6.46 8.15 3.80
CA LEU A 124 -7.10 8.90 2.70
C LEU A 124 -6.14 9.87 2.01
N ARG A 125 -5.26 10.54 2.76
CA ARG A 125 -4.21 11.39 2.17
C ARG A 125 -3.30 10.59 1.26
N ALA A 126 -2.92 9.38 1.66
CA ALA A 126 -2.10 8.49 0.83
C ALA A 126 -2.86 8.04 -0.43
N VAL A 127 -4.15 7.67 -0.31
CA VAL A 127 -5.00 7.35 -1.47
C VAL A 127 -5.06 8.51 -2.44
N ALA A 128 -5.31 9.74 -1.96
CA ALA A 128 -5.35 10.94 -2.80
C ALA A 128 -4.00 11.17 -3.50
N LYS A 129 -2.87 11.03 -2.78
CA LYS A 129 -1.51 11.17 -3.34
C LYS A 129 -1.27 10.17 -4.49
N VAL A 130 -1.59 8.89 -4.28
CA VAL A 130 -1.41 7.84 -5.30
C VAL A 130 -2.34 8.06 -6.48
N TYR A 131 -3.61 8.39 -6.24
CA TYR A 131 -4.58 8.69 -7.29
C TYR A 131 -4.18 9.89 -8.16
N LYS A 132 -3.60 10.94 -7.57
CA LYS A 132 -3.08 12.11 -8.31
C LYS A 132 -1.97 11.78 -9.29
N LYS A 133 -1.13 10.76 -9.00
CA LYS A 133 -0.11 10.28 -9.95
C LYS A 133 -0.74 9.82 -11.27
N GLY A 134 -1.99 9.36 -11.24
CA GLY A 134 -2.81 9.08 -12.42
C GLY A 134 -2.44 7.81 -13.19
N VAL A 135 -1.43 7.05 -12.74
CA VAL A 135 -0.93 5.86 -13.44
C VAL A 135 -1.59 4.60 -12.89
N GLY A 136 -2.21 3.82 -13.75
CA GLY A 136 -2.91 2.59 -13.38
C GLY A 136 -4.19 2.80 -12.57
N VAL A 137 -4.77 4.02 -12.59
CA VAL A 137 -6.02 4.35 -11.87
C VAL A 137 -7.17 4.63 -12.83
N LYS A 138 -8.35 4.15 -12.50
CA LYS A 138 -9.60 4.55 -13.14
C LYS A 138 -10.12 5.83 -12.47
N LYS A 139 -10.35 6.88 -13.27
CA LYS A 139 -10.91 8.14 -12.76
C LYS A 139 -12.35 7.94 -12.29
N THR A 140 -12.64 8.35 -11.05
CA THR A 140 -14.00 8.36 -10.49
C THR A 140 -14.32 9.71 -9.86
N LYS A 141 -15.60 10.10 -9.88
CA LYS A 141 -16.05 11.36 -9.28
C LYS A 141 -15.73 11.43 -7.78
N LEU A 142 -15.86 10.31 -7.06
CA LEU A 142 -15.64 10.27 -5.61
C LEU A 142 -14.16 10.46 -5.26
N LEU A 143 -13.24 9.80 -5.98
CA LEU A 143 -11.79 9.96 -5.79
C LEU A 143 -11.32 11.37 -6.21
N THR A 144 -11.90 11.94 -7.26
CA THR A 144 -11.60 13.32 -7.66
C THR A 144 -12.00 14.30 -6.55
N LYS A 145 -13.19 14.15 -5.97
CA LYS A 145 -13.63 14.97 -4.83
C LYS A 145 -12.77 14.79 -3.58
N LEU A 146 -12.27 13.56 -3.32
CA LEU A 146 -11.31 13.32 -2.24
C LEU A 146 -10.03 14.14 -2.46
N VAL A 147 -9.49 14.13 -3.68
CA VAL A 147 -8.28 14.92 -4.01
C VAL A 147 -8.53 16.41 -3.81
N GLU A 148 -9.66 16.93 -4.31
CA GLU A 148 -10.05 18.33 -4.15
C GLU A 148 -10.17 18.70 -2.66
N ALA A 149 -10.75 17.82 -1.83
CA ALA A 149 -10.86 18.03 -0.39
C ALA A 149 -9.50 18.02 0.33
N VAL A 150 -8.60 17.12 -0.06
CA VAL A 150 -7.22 17.07 0.48
C VAL A 150 -6.45 18.33 0.12
N ASP A 151 -6.50 18.74 -1.14
CA ASP A 151 -5.77 19.92 -1.65
C ASP A 151 -6.35 21.23 -1.09
N GLY A 152 -7.66 21.27 -0.88
CA GLY A 152 -8.37 22.44 -0.32
C GLY A 152 -8.39 22.51 1.21
N GLY A 153 -7.75 21.56 1.93
CA GLY A 153 -7.77 21.53 3.40
C GLY A 153 -9.13 21.17 4.02
N LYS A 154 -10.04 20.56 3.25
CA LYS A 154 -11.41 20.20 3.65
C LYS A 154 -11.61 18.70 3.82
N LEU A 155 -10.52 17.96 4.12
CA LEU A 155 -10.60 16.51 4.20
C LEU A 155 -11.53 16.04 5.33
N GLU A 156 -11.55 16.72 6.48
CA GLU A 156 -12.42 16.36 7.60
C GLU A 156 -13.92 16.49 7.23
N GLU A 157 -14.30 17.59 6.58
CA GLU A 157 -15.67 17.79 6.08
C GLU A 157 -16.05 16.66 5.11
N TRP A 158 -15.15 16.35 4.17
CA TRP A 158 -15.36 15.27 3.20
C TRP A 158 -15.51 13.90 3.89
N MET A 159 -14.72 13.63 4.94
CA MET A 159 -14.79 12.39 5.71
C MET A 159 -16.13 12.27 6.46
N ASP A 160 -16.58 13.34 7.10
CA ASP A 160 -17.88 13.38 7.79
C ASP A 160 -19.03 13.03 6.84
N GLU A 161 -19.02 13.57 5.62
CA GLU A 161 -20.05 13.31 4.61
C GLU A 161 -20.01 11.89 4.02
N ASN A 162 -18.80 11.33 3.82
CA ASN A 162 -18.62 10.12 2.99
C ASN A 162 -18.29 8.86 3.80
N LEU A 163 -17.68 8.97 4.98
CA LEU A 163 -17.28 7.82 5.79
C LEU A 163 -18.17 7.57 6.99
N LYS A 164 -19.02 8.52 7.37
CA LYS A 164 -19.86 8.51 8.58
C LYS A 164 -19.02 8.29 9.84
N LYS A 165 -18.77 9.34 10.60
CA LYS A 165 -17.92 9.34 11.83
C LYS A 165 -18.26 8.21 12.81
N ASP A 166 -19.53 7.85 12.94
CA ASP A 166 -19.98 6.78 13.84
C ASP A 166 -19.56 5.37 13.42
N SER A 167 -19.16 5.17 12.16
CA SER A 167 -18.62 3.88 11.68
C SER A 167 -17.13 3.69 11.95
N LEU A 168 -16.43 4.72 12.48
CA LEU A 168 -15.00 4.70 12.78
C LEU A 168 -14.72 4.77 14.30
N ARG A 169 -15.77 4.67 15.13
CA ARG A 169 -15.66 4.63 16.60
C ARG A 169 -15.59 3.23 17.14
#